data_1bea6d8966f4583d01bea822caca44d1
#
_entry.id   1bea6d8966f4583d01bea822caca44d1
#
_cell.length_a   1.000
_cell.length_b   1.000
_cell.length_c   1.000
_cell.angle_alpha   90.00
_cell.angle_beta   90.00
_cell.angle_gamma   90.00
#
_symmetry.space_group_name_H-M   'P 1'
#
loop_
_entity.id
_entity.type
_entity.pdbx_description
1 polymer ?
#
loop_
_entity_poly.entity_id
_entity_poly.type
_entity_poly.pdbx_seq_one_letter_code
_entity_poly.pdbx_strand_id
1 'polypeptide(L)'
;MKKILSVLLVLATVLTLFTACGEKAPKEMTEGDFSYIALEDNTAKITKFNKTEDIINLEIPATLGDMTVTVIGTEAFAGAQNITVVYAPETLLEIEDRAFAGSSVRKMFTHYARNLKTIGSQAFAECHELIQVDISDGVETIKANAFYYCDSLRVVTFRGNPATIENLAFDACQEARFYVSNDAKTAIDYARSKGIEVFSN
;
A
#
# COMPACT_ATOMS: atom_id res chain seq x y z
N MET A 1 32.89 -9.16 73.31
CA MET A 1 33.35 -9.90 72.17
C MET A 1 32.16 -10.07 71.21
N LYS A 2 31.93 -9.13 70.32
CA LYS A 2 30.91 -9.24 69.23
C LYS A 2 31.59 -8.83 67.94
N LYS A 3 31.75 -9.78 67.04
CA LYS A 3 32.27 -9.55 65.68
C LYS A 3 31.25 -8.91 64.87
N ILE A 4 31.51 -7.71 64.34
CA ILE A 4 30.70 -7.00 63.37
C ILE A 4 31.13 -7.46 61.97
N LEU A 5 30.29 -8.19 61.32
CA LEU A 5 30.49 -8.65 59.95
C LEU A 5 30.11 -7.51 59.00
N SER A 6 31.10 -6.91 58.39
CA SER A 6 30.92 -5.88 57.36
C SER A 6 30.49 -6.55 56.08
N VAL A 7 29.23 -6.27 55.67
CA VAL A 7 28.73 -6.68 54.36
C VAL A 7 29.14 -5.62 53.33
N LEU A 8 30.10 -5.93 52.49
CA LEU A 8 30.48 -5.12 51.34
C LEU A 8 29.39 -5.32 50.27
N LEU A 9 28.56 -4.31 50.06
CA LEU A 9 27.62 -4.27 48.96
C LEU A 9 28.39 -3.90 47.69
N VAL A 10 28.71 -4.90 46.89
CA VAL A 10 29.26 -4.68 45.55
C VAL A 10 28.11 -4.26 44.62
N LEU A 11 28.04 -2.97 44.31
CA LEU A 11 27.17 -2.45 43.29
C LEU A 11 27.74 -2.87 41.92
N ALA A 12 27.24 -3.99 41.39
CA ALA A 12 27.51 -4.35 40.01
C ALA A 12 26.69 -3.41 39.09
N THR A 13 27.32 -2.35 38.59
CA THR A 13 26.81 -1.57 37.49
C THR A 13 26.80 -2.45 36.24
N VAL A 14 25.64 -3.00 35.90
CA VAL A 14 25.44 -3.62 34.61
C VAL A 14 25.43 -2.50 33.56
N LEU A 15 26.62 -2.27 32.99
CA LEU A 15 26.74 -1.46 31.80
C LEU A 15 26.15 -2.27 30.65
N THR A 16 24.86 -2.09 30.40
CA THR A 16 24.21 -2.59 29.17
C THR A 16 24.86 -1.85 28.01
N LEU A 17 25.86 -2.48 27.42
CA LEU A 17 26.30 -2.11 26.07
C LEU A 17 25.12 -2.31 25.14
N PHE A 18 24.42 -1.23 24.85
CA PHE A 18 23.64 -1.15 23.63
C PHE A 18 24.63 -1.26 22.46
N THR A 19 24.92 -2.51 22.06
CA THR A 19 25.39 -2.74 20.71
C THR A 19 24.26 -2.28 19.81
N ALA A 20 24.37 -1.09 19.26
CA ALA A 20 23.62 -0.70 18.09
C ALA A 20 23.96 -1.75 17.03
N CYS A 21 23.10 -2.76 16.92
CA CYS A 21 23.09 -3.68 15.81
C CYS A 21 22.74 -2.80 14.60
N GLY A 22 23.77 -2.41 13.85
CA GLY A 22 23.57 -1.76 12.57
C GLY A 22 22.91 -2.80 11.66
N GLU A 23 21.58 -2.84 11.64
CA GLU A 23 20.85 -3.56 10.61
C GLU A 23 21.35 -3.01 9.29
N LYS A 24 22.07 -3.83 8.55
CA LYS A 24 22.40 -3.49 7.16
C LYS A 24 21.09 -3.29 6.44
N ALA A 25 20.94 -2.13 5.79
CA ALA A 25 19.81 -1.91 4.90
C ALA A 25 19.62 -3.15 4.02
N PRO A 26 18.37 -3.62 3.83
CA PRO A 26 18.10 -4.81 3.04
C PRO A 26 18.71 -4.64 1.66
N LYS A 27 19.32 -5.71 1.15
CA LYS A 27 19.95 -5.70 -0.17
C LYS A 27 18.88 -5.57 -1.23
N GLU A 28 18.95 -4.52 -2.03
CA GLU A 28 18.10 -4.36 -3.20
C GLU A 28 18.58 -5.27 -4.33
N MET A 29 17.64 -5.93 -4.97
CA MET A 29 17.80 -6.82 -6.12
C MET A 29 16.99 -6.28 -7.28
N THR A 30 17.31 -6.71 -8.50
CA THR A 30 16.60 -6.32 -9.71
C THR A 30 16.30 -7.54 -10.56
N GLU A 31 15.04 -7.63 -11.03
CA GLU A 31 14.61 -8.62 -12.00
C GLU A 31 13.62 -7.99 -12.98
N GLY A 32 13.92 -8.09 -14.27
CA GLY A 32 13.15 -7.42 -15.30
C GLY A 32 13.07 -5.90 -15.05
N ASP A 33 11.87 -5.40 -15.03
CA ASP A 33 11.58 -3.98 -14.86
C ASP A 33 11.44 -3.55 -13.37
N PHE A 34 11.75 -4.45 -12.41
CA PHE A 34 11.49 -4.21 -10.99
C PHE A 34 12.74 -4.29 -10.14
N SER A 35 12.93 -3.30 -9.26
CA SER A 35 13.81 -3.45 -8.10
C SER A 35 12.97 -3.90 -6.90
N TYR A 36 13.55 -4.74 -6.05
CA TYR A 36 12.87 -5.29 -4.90
C TYR A 36 13.84 -5.68 -3.78
N ILE A 37 13.31 -5.82 -2.58
CA ILE A 37 14.02 -6.33 -1.41
C ILE A 37 13.31 -7.57 -0.89
N ALA A 38 14.11 -8.47 -0.28
CA ALA A 38 13.57 -9.59 0.48
C ALA A 38 12.97 -9.07 1.79
N LEU A 39 11.80 -9.62 2.12
CA LEU A 39 11.19 -9.52 3.44
C LEU A 39 11.35 -10.85 4.18
N GLU A 40 10.85 -10.93 5.39
CA GLU A 40 10.72 -12.18 6.12
C GLU A 40 9.80 -13.16 5.37
N ASP A 41 9.86 -14.45 5.71
CA ASP A 41 9.00 -15.50 5.16
C ASP A 41 9.10 -15.69 3.63
N ASN A 42 10.28 -15.42 3.04
CA ASN A 42 10.52 -15.58 1.60
C ASN A 42 9.55 -14.77 0.72
N THR A 43 9.20 -13.58 1.17
CA THR A 43 8.39 -12.63 0.41
C THR A 43 9.22 -11.45 -0.10
N ALA A 44 8.69 -10.73 -1.08
CA ALA A 44 9.34 -9.59 -1.71
C ALA A 44 8.48 -8.33 -1.64
N LYS A 45 9.15 -7.20 -1.43
CA LYS A 45 8.62 -5.86 -1.61
C LYS A 45 9.23 -5.22 -2.85
N ILE A 46 8.39 -4.82 -3.79
CA ILE A 46 8.84 -3.99 -4.92
C ILE A 46 9.20 -2.60 -4.37
N THR A 47 10.43 -2.16 -4.64
CA THR A 47 10.93 -0.86 -4.19
C THR A 47 10.96 0.17 -5.31
N LYS A 48 11.03 -0.28 -6.57
CA LYS A 48 11.08 0.61 -7.72
C LYS A 48 10.67 -0.07 -9.01
N PHE A 49 10.00 0.68 -9.85
CA PHE A 49 9.74 0.36 -11.25
C PHE A 49 10.76 1.08 -12.15
N ASN A 50 11.49 0.33 -12.98
CA ASN A 50 12.68 0.83 -13.69
C ASN A 50 12.47 1.06 -15.19
N LYS A 51 11.33 0.61 -15.75
CA LYS A 51 11.08 0.73 -17.19
C LYS A 51 10.73 2.16 -17.59
N THR A 52 11.20 2.56 -18.75
CA THR A 52 10.98 3.90 -19.32
C THR A 52 10.10 3.90 -20.58
N GLU A 53 9.96 2.73 -21.24
CA GLU A 53 9.07 2.62 -22.40
C GLU A 53 7.60 2.52 -21.95
N ASP A 54 6.71 2.98 -22.82
CA ASP A 54 5.27 2.96 -22.55
C ASP A 54 4.73 1.54 -22.41
N ILE A 55 3.96 1.33 -21.33
CA ILE A 55 3.27 0.08 -21.06
C ILE A 55 1.76 0.34 -20.96
N ILE A 56 1.02 -0.26 -21.88
CA ILE A 56 -0.44 -0.16 -21.86
C ILE A 56 -1.02 -1.01 -20.73
N ASN A 57 -0.55 -2.24 -20.57
CA ASN A 57 -0.99 -3.18 -19.55
C ASN A 57 0.23 -3.67 -18.75
N LEU A 58 0.33 -3.26 -17.51
CA LEU A 58 1.36 -3.70 -16.57
C LEU A 58 0.76 -4.75 -15.63
N GLU A 59 1.23 -5.96 -15.75
CA GLU A 59 0.98 -7.01 -14.77
C GLU A 59 2.08 -6.99 -13.72
N ILE A 60 1.73 -6.70 -12.48
CA ILE A 60 2.67 -6.83 -11.36
C ILE A 60 2.94 -8.32 -11.15
N PRO A 61 4.21 -8.78 -11.19
CA PRO A 61 4.52 -10.20 -11.07
C PRO A 61 4.15 -10.74 -9.69
N ALA A 62 3.67 -11.98 -9.63
CA ALA A 62 3.38 -12.67 -8.37
C ALA A 62 4.66 -13.14 -7.66
N THR A 63 5.79 -13.22 -8.38
CA THR A 63 7.09 -13.62 -7.84
C THR A 63 8.20 -12.78 -8.46
N LEU A 64 9.25 -12.51 -7.69
CA LEU A 64 10.52 -11.94 -8.14
C LEU A 64 11.64 -12.76 -7.51
N GLY A 65 12.54 -13.30 -8.34
CA GLY A 65 13.41 -14.40 -7.96
C GLY A 65 12.56 -15.60 -7.47
N ASP A 66 12.97 -16.17 -6.35
CA ASP A 66 12.24 -17.27 -5.71
C ASP A 66 11.25 -16.77 -4.61
N MET A 67 10.97 -15.45 -4.58
CA MET A 67 10.18 -14.84 -3.51
C MET A 67 8.80 -14.41 -4.01
N THR A 68 7.79 -14.58 -3.17
CA THR A 68 6.41 -14.14 -3.45
C THR A 68 6.29 -12.62 -3.27
N VAL A 69 5.80 -11.91 -4.27
CA VAL A 69 5.53 -10.48 -4.18
C VAL A 69 4.28 -10.24 -3.34
N THR A 70 4.47 -9.61 -2.20
CA THR A 70 3.37 -9.29 -1.26
C THR A 70 3.18 -7.80 -1.02
N VAL A 71 4.16 -6.97 -1.35
CA VAL A 71 4.11 -5.53 -1.07
C VAL A 71 4.57 -4.72 -2.29
N ILE A 72 3.76 -3.74 -2.67
CA ILE A 72 4.21 -2.62 -3.50
C ILE A 72 4.67 -1.53 -2.54
N GLY A 73 5.97 -1.29 -2.51
CA GLY A 73 6.63 -0.42 -1.53
C GLY A 73 6.36 1.06 -1.74
N THR A 74 6.72 1.82 -0.72
CA THR A 74 6.63 3.28 -0.70
C THR A 74 7.30 3.88 -1.94
N GLU A 75 6.56 4.72 -2.66
CA GLU A 75 6.99 5.43 -3.87
C GLU A 75 7.48 4.53 -5.03
N ALA A 76 7.23 3.21 -5.01
CA ALA A 76 7.75 2.27 -6.01
C ALA A 76 7.42 2.63 -7.47
N PHE A 77 6.26 3.25 -7.71
CA PHE A 77 5.80 3.72 -9.02
C PHE A 77 5.50 5.24 -9.01
N ALA A 78 6.00 5.99 -8.02
CA ALA A 78 5.72 7.40 -7.92
C ALA A 78 6.26 8.14 -9.17
N GLY A 79 5.42 8.98 -9.76
CA GLY A 79 5.76 9.75 -10.95
C GLY A 79 5.96 8.92 -12.23
N ALA A 80 5.63 7.63 -12.25
CA ALA A 80 5.72 6.82 -13.46
C ALA A 80 4.73 7.31 -14.53
N GLN A 81 5.24 7.87 -15.64
CA GLN A 81 4.43 8.48 -16.70
C GLN A 81 4.19 7.55 -17.90
N ASN A 82 4.62 6.31 -17.80
CA ASN A 82 4.64 5.36 -18.91
C ASN A 82 3.77 4.13 -18.69
N ILE A 83 2.88 4.15 -17.68
CA ILE A 83 1.97 3.04 -17.37
C ILE A 83 0.51 3.48 -17.46
N THR A 84 -0.32 2.69 -18.17
CA THR A 84 -1.73 3.03 -18.36
C THR A 84 -2.67 2.20 -17.51
N VAL A 85 -2.52 0.88 -17.53
CA VAL A 85 -3.36 -0.06 -16.78
C VAL A 85 -2.48 -0.95 -15.93
N VAL A 86 -2.82 -1.11 -14.66
CA VAL A 86 -2.10 -1.96 -13.72
C VAL A 86 -3.00 -3.07 -13.22
N TYR A 87 -2.49 -4.30 -13.23
CA TYR A 87 -3.12 -5.48 -12.65
C TYR A 87 -2.29 -5.96 -11.46
N ALA A 88 -2.91 -6.02 -10.29
CA ALA A 88 -2.29 -6.51 -9.07
C ALA A 88 -2.38 -8.04 -9.00
N PRO A 89 -1.33 -8.74 -8.53
CA PRO A 89 -1.36 -10.19 -8.36
C PRO A 89 -2.20 -10.61 -7.15
N GLU A 90 -2.65 -11.86 -7.14
CA GLU A 90 -3.40 -12.45 -6.02
C GLU A 90 -2.58 -12.46 -4.71
N THR A 91 -1.26 -12.51 -4.82
CA THR A 91 -0.33 -12.56 -3.68
C THR A 91 -0.19 -11.25 -2.93
N LEU A 92 -0.66 -10.13 -3.50
CA LEU A 92 -0.46 -8.81 -2.94
C LEU A 92 -1.23 -8.63 -1.62
N LEU A 93 -0.55 -8.17 -0.58
CA LEU A 93 -1.10 -7.88 0.75
C LEU A 93 -1.21 -6.39 1.02
N GLU A 94 -0.28 -5.58 0.49
CA GLU A 94 -0.22 -4.16 0.80
C GLU A 94 0.27 -3.33 -0.40
N ILE A 95 -0.37 -2.18 -0.59
CA ILE A 95 0.12 -1.06 -1.38
C ILE A 95 0.52 0.01 -0.37
N GLU A 96 1.81 0.26 -0.22
CA GLU A 96 2.35 1.21 0.77
C GLU A 96 2.09 2.68 0.39
N ASP A 97 2.50 3.57 1.29
CA ASP A 97 2.27 5.00 1.17
C ASP A 97 2.92 5.56 -0.11
N ARG A 98 2.19 6.41 -0.85
CA ARG A 98 2.63 7.08 -2.08
C ARG A 98 3.08 6.14 -3.22
N ALA A 99 2.75 4.85 -3.16
CA ALA A 99 3.25 3.83 -4.09
C ALA A 99 3.10 4.22 -5.57
N PHE A 100 2.02 4.88 -5.97
CA PHE A 100 1.73 5.36 -7.33
C PHE A 100 1.54 6.88 -7.40
N ALA A 101 1.93 7.65 -6.38
CA ALA A 101 1.66 9.08 -6.32
C ALA A 101 2.18 9.81 -7.57
N GLY A 102 1.35 10.64 -8.20
CA GLY A 102 1.67 11.42 -9.39
C GLY A 102 1.95 10.59 -10.65
N SER A 103 1.56 9.31 -10.68
CA SER A 103 1.73 8.46 -11.87
C SER A 103 0.62 8.70 -12.92
N SER A 104 0.89 8.29 -14.19
CA SER A 104 -0.08 8.36 -15.28
C SER A 104 -1.05 7.18 -15.34
N VAL A 105 -1.13 6.36 -14.28
CA VAL A 105 -2.04 5.23 -14.21
C VAL A 105 -3.48 5.69 -14.43
N ARG A 106 -4.15 5.09 -15.43
CA ARG A 106 -5.55 5.38 -15.74
C ARG A 106 -6.52 4.38 -15.13
N LYS A 107 -6.07 3.13 -14.96
CA LYS A 107 -6.89 2.07 -14.34
C LYS A 107 -6.03 1.19 -13.42
N MET A 108 -6.54 0.94 -12.24
CA MET A 108 -5.96 0.00 -11.29
C MET A 108 -6.96 -1.12 -10.99
N PHE A 109 -6.58 -2.35 -11.28
CA PHE A 109 -7.39 -3.53 -11.04
C PHE A 109 -6.79 -4.39 -9.94
N THR A 110 -7.48 -4.45 -8.82
CA THR A 110 -7.10 -5.32 -7.69
C THR A 110 -8.06 -6.49 -7.50
N HIS A 111 -8.97 -6.74 -8.44
CA HIS A 111 -10.03 -7.73 -8.27
C HIS A 111 -9.53 -9.17 -8.10
N TYR A 112 -8.32 -9.50 -8.55
CA TYR A 112 -7.67 -10.76 -8.24
C TYR A 112 -6.88 -10.73 -6.93
N ALA A 113 -6.50 -9.56 -6.45
CA ALA A 113 -5.73 -9.39 -5.21
C ALA A 113 -6.63 -9.52 -3.96
N ARG A 114 -7.25 -10.68 -3.78
CA ARG A 114 -8.19 -10.92 -2.65
C ARG A 114 -7.53 -10.90 -1.29
N ASN A 115 -6.21 -11.03 -1.25
CA ASN A 115 -5.42 -10.96 -0.03
C ASN A 115 -4.98 -9.54 0.31
N LEU A 116 -5.20 -8.55 -0.58
CA LEU A 116 -4.86 -7.15 -0.36
C LEU A 116 -5.67 -6.60 0.83
N LYS A 117 -4.95 -6.15 1.87
CA LYS A 117 -5.52 -5.65 3.11
C LYS A 117 -5.50 -4.14 3.21
N THR A 118 -4.43 -3.52 2.71
CA THR A 118 -4.20 -2.09 2.94
C THR A 118 -3.86 -1.36 1.66
N ILE A 119 -4.54 -0.23 1.45
CA ILE A 119 -4.14 0.81 0.50
C ILE A 119 -3.61 1.97 1.34
N GLY A 120 -2.34 2.27 1.19
CA GLY A 120 -1.56 3.20 2.00
C GLY A 120 -1.97 4.67 1.85
N SER A 121 -1.41 5.49 2.72
CA SER A 121 -1.65 6.94 2.67
C SER A 121 -1.08 7.52 1.38
N GLN A 122 -1.87 8.36 0.69
CA GLN A 122 -1.48 8.97 -0.58
C GLN A 122 -1.06 7.95 -1.67
N ALA A 123 -1.43 6.68 -1.57
CA ALA A 123 -0.97 5.63 -2.47
C ALA A 123 -1.16 5.97 -3.95
N PHE A 124 -2.24 6.67 -4.30
CA PHE A 124 -2.57 7.15 -5.65
C PHE A 124 -2.80 8.68 -5.67
N ALA A 125 -2.23 9.43 -4.71
CA ALA A 125 -2.42 10.88 -4.70
C ALA A 125 -1.91 11.52 -5.98
N GLU A 126 -2.63 12.53 -6.48
CA GLU A 126 -2.26 13.28 -7.70
C GLU A 126 -2.14 12.43 -8.97
N CYS A 127 -2.81 11.28 -9.01
CA CYS A 127 -2.96 10.49 -10.24
C CYS A 127 -4.04 11.13 -11.12
N HIS A 128 -3.69 12.21 -11.80
CA HIS A 128 -4.63 13.04 -12.57
C HIS A 128 -5.29 12.29 -13.74
N GLU A 129 -4.67 11.23 -14.24
CA GLU A 129 -5.24 10.40 -15.30
C GLU A 129 -6.04 9.20 -14.80
N LEU A 130 -6.09 8.95 -13.48
CA LEU A 130 -6.80 7.81 -12.92
C LEU A 130 -8.31 7.97 -13.11
N ILE A 131 -8.90 7.10 -13.94
CA ILE A 131 -10.31 7.10 -14.28
C ILE A 131 -11.09 6.06 -13.48
N GLN A 132 -10.45 4.91 -13.23
CA GLN A 132 -11.09 3.75 -12.61
C GLN A 132 -10.18 3.03 -11.65
N VAL A 133 -10.73 2.70 -10.49
CA VAL A 133 -10.12 1.78 -9.54
C VAL A 133 -11.11 0.70 -9.15
N ASP A 134 -10.64 -0.54 -9.12
CA ASP A 134 -11.41 -1.70 -8.67
C ASP A 134 -10.79 -2.21 -7.36
N ILE A 135 -11.51 -2.06 -6.25
CA ILE A 135 -11.06 -2.38 -4.90
C ILE A 135 -11.55 -3.76 -4.54
N SER A 136 -10.63 -4.70 -4.29
CA SER A 136 -10.94 -6.10 -4.00
C SER A 136 -11.71 -6.27 -2.68
N ASP A 137 -12.34 -7.42 -2.54
CA ASP A 137 -13.12 -7.80 -1.35
C ASP A 137 -12.25 -8.03 -0.10
N GLY A 138 -10.94 -8.25 -0.29
CA GLY A 138 -10.00 -8.42 0.81
C GLY A 138 -9.58 -7.13 1.51
N VAL A 139 -9.80 -5.95 0.89
CA VAL A 139 -9.33 -4.67 1.43
C VAL A 139 -10.06 -4.33 2.73
N GLU A 140 -9.28 -4.16 3.78
CA GLU A 140 -9.76 -3.80 5.12
C GLU A 140 -9.62 -2.30 5.40
N THR A 141 -8.54 -1.69 4.92
CA THR A 141 -8.25 -0.28 5.21
C THR A 141 -7.81 0.49 3.97
N ILE A 142 -8.45 1.63 3.74
CA ILE A 142 -8.02 2.66 2.79
C ILE A 142 -7.59 3.86 3.63
N LYS A 143 -6.28 4.17 3.63
CA LYS A 143 -5.70 5.21 4.47
C LYS A 143 -5.98 6.63 3.95
N ALA A 144 -5.65 7.62 4.76
CA ALA A 144 -5.89 9.03 4.47
C ALA A 144 -5.26 9.48 3.15
N ASN A 145 -6.01 10.26 2.38
CA ASN A 145 -5.57 10.81 1.09
C ASN A 145 -5.17 9.76 0.04
N ALA A 146 -5.56 8.48 0.20
CA ALA A 146 -5.13 7.39 -0.70
C ALA A 146 -5.35 7.73 -2.18
N PHE A 147 -6.43 8.43 -2.52
CA PHE A 147 -6.78 8.88 -3.86
C PHE A 147 -6.95 10.41 -3.92
N TYR A 148 -6.21 11.14 -3.07
CA TYR A 148 -6.28 12.59 -3.03
C TYR A 148 -5.96 13.20 -4.39
N TYR A 149 -6.80 14.13 -4.84
CA TYR A 149 -6.62 14.88 -6.09
C TYR A 149 -6.53 14.01 -7.35
N CYS A 150 -7.28 12.87 -7.37
CA CYS A 150 -7.52 12.09 -8.59
C CYS A 150 -8.71 12.72 -9.34
N ASP A 151 -8.49 13.87 -9.97
CA ASP A 151 -9.54 14.72 -10.56
C ASP A 151 -10.24 14.09 -11.77
N SER A 152 -9.64 13.13 -12.44
CA SER A 152 -10.28 12.32 -13.49
C SER A 152 -11.02 11.08 -12.98
N LEU A 153 -10.97 10.76 -11.66
CA LEU A 153 -11.55 9.53 -11.12
C LEU A 153 -13.09 9.56 -11.22
N ARG A 154 -13.64 8.57 -11.93
CA ARG A 154 -15.08 8.43 -12.17
C ARG A 154 -15.68 7.16 -11.63
N VAL A 155 -14.91 6.07 -11.63
CA VAL A 155 -15.41 4.75 -11.27
C VAL A 155 -14.58 4.16 -10.14
N VAL A 156 -15.21 4.00 -8.99
CA VAL A 156 -14.64 3.28 -7.84
C VAL A 156 -15.54 2.10 -7.55
N THR A 157 -15.08 0.89 -7.87
CA THR A 157 -15.85 -0.33 -7.63
C THR A 157 -15.36 -1.00 -6.34
N PHE A 158 -16.22 -1.11 -5.36
CA PHE A 158 -15.96 -1.90 -4.15
C PHE A 158 -16.52 -3.30 -4.33
N ARG A 159 -15.66 -4.31 -4.27
CA ARG A 159 -16.04 -5.73 -4.31
C ARG A 159 -16.43 -6.28 -2.95
N GLY A 160 -16.01 -5.61 -1.89
CA GLY A 160 -16.31 -5.91 -0.50
C GLY A 160 -16.67 -4.66 0.29
N ASN A 161 -16.64 -4.79 1.61
CA ASN A 161 -16.88 -3.67 2.52
C ASN A 161 -15.65 -3.45 3.39
N PRO A 162 -14.77 -2.47 3.07
CA PRO A 162 -13.64 -2.18 3.91
C PRO A 162 -14.09 -1.83 5.33
N ALA A 163 -13.32 -2.25 6.33
CA ALA A 163 -13.60 -1.91 7.71
C ALA A 163 -13.42 -0.40 7.97
N THR A 164 -12.44 0.19 7.28
CA THR A 164 -12.08 1.61 7.43
C THR A 164 -11.79 2.26 6.09
N ILE A 165 -12.44 3.41 5.85
CA ILE A 165 -12.03 4.39 4.83
C ILE A 165 -11.72 5.67 5.62
N GLU A 166 -10.43 6.01 5.69
CA GLU A 166 -9.99 7.16 6.46
C GLU A 166 -10.46 8.49 5.84
N ASN A 167 -10.51 9.52 6.66
CA ASN A 167 -10.91 10.83 6.21
C ASN A 167 -10.01 11.32 5.07
N LEU A 168 -10.59 12.03 4.10
CA LEU A 168 -9.92 12.55 2.92
C LEU A 168 -9.38 11.49 1.95
N ALA A 169 -9.71 10.18 2.12
CA ALA A 169 -9.22 9.11 1.24
C ALA A 169 -9.53 9.39 -0.25
N PHE A 170 -10.66 10.01 -0.57
CA PHE A 170 -11.08 10.40 -1.92
C PHE A 170 -11.33 11.92 -2.03
N ASP A 171 -10.59 12.71 -1.27
CA ASP A 171 -10.76 14.15 -1.33
C ASP A 171 -10.30 14.73 -2.67
N ALA A 172 -10.99 15.76 -3.16
CA ALA A 172 -10.79 16.35 -4.48
C ALA A 172 -11.03 15.39 -5.68
N CYS A 173 -11.76 14.29 -5.49
CA CYS A 173 -12.26 13.41 -6.55
C CYS A 173 -13.70 13.81 -6.92
N GLN A 174 -13.89 14.96 -7.54
CA GLN A 174 -15.21 15.61 -7.69
C GLN A 174 -16.22 14.82 -8.55
N GLU A 175 -15.73 13.99 -9.49
CA GLU A 175 -16.58 13.21 -10.38
C GLU A 175 -16.65 11.72 -10.01
N ALA A 176 -16.06 11.34 -8.88
CA ALA A 176 -16.06 9.95 -8.43
C ALA A 176 -17.48 9.45 -8.14
N ARG A 177 -17.74 8.22 -8.56
CA ARG A 177 -18.96 7.45 -8.28
C ARG A 177 -18.59 6.12 -7.70
N PHE A 178 -19.26 5.75 -6.62
CA PHE A 178 -19.03 4.47 -5.95
C PHE A 178 -20.02 3.44 -6.45
N TYR A 179 -19.51 2.32 -6.91
CA TYR A 179 -20.25 1.12 -7.27
C TYR A 179 -20.02 0.08 -6.19
N VAL A 180 -21.07 -0.29 -5.47
CA VAL A 180 -20.98 -1.07 -4.24
C VAL A 180 -22.07 -2.13 -4.18
N SER A 181 -21.86 -3.21 -3.42
CA SER A 181 -22.94 -4.07 -2.98
C SER A 181 -23.78 -3.40 -1.88
N ASN A 182 -25.05 -3.81 -1.73
CA ASN A 182 -25.97 -3.19 -0.75
C ASN A 182 -25.52 -3.35 0.71
N ASP A 183 -24.63 -4.26 1.01
CA ASP A 183 -24.06 -4.54 2.33
C ASP A 183 -22.72 -3.81 2.58
N ALA A 184 -22.19 -3.10 1.59
CA ALA A 184 -20.95 -2.33 1.70
C ALA A 184 -21.13 -1.04 2.55
N LYS A 185 -21.54 -1.21 3.79
CA LYS A 185 -21.99 -0.11 4.67
C LYS A 185 -20.94 0.98 4.84
N THR A 186 -19.69 0.63 5.11
CA THR A 186 -18.61 1.63 5.32
C THR A 186 -18.40 2.49 4.09
N ALA A 187 -18.36 1.88 2.88
CA ALA A 187 -18.20 2.62 1.63
C ALA A 187 -19.40 3.53 1.36
N ILE A 188 -20.63 3.05 1.62
CA ILE A 188 -21.87 3.82 1.47
C ILE A 188 -21.89 5.02 2.43
N ASP A 189 -21.58 4.80 3.72
CA ASP A 189 -21.58 5.84 4.74
C ASP A 189 -20.50 6.89 4.46
N TYR A 190 -19.31 6.46 4.04
CA TYR A 190 -18.25 7.36 3.61
C TYR A 190 -18.71 8.22 2.41
N ALA A 191 -19.19 7.59 1.34
CA ALA A 191 -19.66 8.29 0.14
C ALA A 191 -20.72 9.33 0.47
N ARG A 192 -21.72 8.94 1.29
CA ARG A 192 -22.80 9.84 1.73
C ARG A 192 -22.24 11.04 2.52
N SER A 193 -21.25 10.82 3.39
CA SER A 193 -20.62 11.90 4.17
C SER A 193 -19.86 12.91 3.31
N LYS A 194 -19.45 12.50 2.12
CA LYS A 194 -18.67 13.30 1.15
C LYS A 194 -19.50 13.80 -0.05
N GLY A 195 -20.78 13.44 -0.13
CA GLY A 195 -21.63 13.81 -1.27
C GLY A 195 -21.30 13.04 -2.56
N ILE A 196 -20.64 11.90 -2.45
CA ILE A 196 -20.29 11.02 -3.58
C ILE A 196 -21.54 10.20 -3.95
N GLU A 197 -21.87 10.13 -5.25
CA GLU A 197 -22.95 9.29 -5.76
C GLU A 197 -22.64 7.80 -5.58
N VAL A 198 -23.66 7.04 -5.17
CA VAL A 198 -23.54 5.59 -4.93
C VAL A 198 -24.50 4.84 -5.85
N PHE A 199 -23.99 3.82 -6.51
CA PHE A 199 -24.75 2.89 -7.36
C PHE A 199 -24.62 1.47 -6.81
N SER A 200 -25.74 0.74 -6.77
CA SER A 200 -25.74 -0.68 -6.42
C SER A 200 -25.33 -1.52 -7.64
N ASN A 201 -24.44 -2.49 -7.40
CA ASN A 201 -24.05 -3.52 -8.38
C ASN A 201 -25.01 -4.70 -8.33
#